data_bf0389842d59088c57cad333877f8cfa
#
_entry.id   bf0389842d59088c57cad333877f8cfa
#
_cell.length_a   1.000
_cell.length_b   1.000
_cell.length_c   1.000
_cell.angle_alpha   90.00
_cell.angle_beta   90.00
_cell.angle_gamma   90.00
#
_symmetry.space_group_name_H-M   'P 1'
#
loop_
_entity.id
_entity.type
_entity.pdbx_description
1 polymer ?
#
loop_
_entity_poly.entity_id
_entity_poly.type
_entity_poly.pdbx_seq_one_letter_code
_entity_poly.pdbx_strand_id
1 'polypeptide(L)'
;EISECLVGSEMCIETGIELRLQKDRRNIFEGVILPDDFFDVTICNPPFHSSKEEAEKGTLRKLSSLKGKKVSKAQLNFGGNANELWCEGGELRFLLNMITESRKFRKNCKWFTSLVSKEKNLDKLYAKLKSTGVAEYRTIQMQQGTKNSRILAWRF
;
A
#
# COMPACT_ATOMS: atom_id res chain seq x y z
N GLU A 1 -19.42 9.45 -2.41
CA GLU A 1 -18.40 9.76 -1.36
C GLU A 1 -16.96 9.49 -1.82
N ILE A 2 -16.73 8.87 -2.96
CA ILE A 2 -15.41 8.78 -3.62
C ILE A 2 -15.12 10.08 -4.39
N SER A 3 -16.14 10.84 -4.76
CA SER A 3 -16.01 12.04 -5.59
C SER A 3 -15.30 13.21 -4.88
N GLU A 4 -15.40 13.33 -3.56
CA GLU A 4 -14.73 14.43 -2.83
C GLU A 4 -13.22 14.25 -2.70
N CYS A 5 -12.73 13.00 -2.73
CA CYS A 5 -11.28 12.72 -2.73
C CYS A 5 -10.64 12.86 -4.12
N LEU A 6 -11.47 12.94 -5.17
CA LEU A 6 -11.07 12.94 -6.58
C LEU A 6 -11.14 14.31 -7.26
N VAL A 7 -11.52 15.39 -6.55
CA VAL A 7 -11.60 16.75 -7.12
C VAL A 7 -10.26 17.22 -7.74
N GLY A 8 -9.13 16.67 -7.28
CA GLY A 8 -7.83 16.86 -7.92
C GLY A 8 -7.51 15.90 -9.07
N SER A 9 -8.25 14.79 -9.18
CA SER A 9 -8.01 13.73 -10.18
C SER A 9 -8.97 13.79 -11.37
N GLU A 10 -10.05 14.57 -11.33
CA GLU A 10 -10.91 14.79 -12.51
C GLU A 10 -10.13 15.43 -13.66
N MET A 11 -9.23 16.36 -13.36
CA MET A 11 -8.30 16.92 -14.36
C MET A 11 -7.29 15.88 -14.89
N CYS A 12 -7.06 14.80 -14.16
CA CYS A 12 -6.13 13.74 -14.56
C CYS A 12 -6.83 12.63 -15.36
N ILE A 13 -8.15 12.47 -15.27
CA ILE A 13 -8.94 11.50 -16.06
C ILE A 13 -8.85 11.84 -17.55
N GLU A 14 -8.84 13.11 -17.92
CA GLU A 14 -8.61 13.57 -19.29
C GLU A 14 -7.19 13.25 -19.79
N THR A 15 -6.26 12.91 -18.91
CA THR A 15 -4.84 12.59 -19.23
C THR A 15 -4.51 11.11 -19.21
N GLY A 16 -5.49 10.21 -19.25
CA GLY A 16 -5.26 8.76 -19.37
C GLY A 16 -5.19 8.00 -18.04
N ILE A 17 -5.76 8.51 -16.96
CA ILE A 17 -5.93 7.78 -15.69
C ILE A 17 -7.26 7.03 -15.73
N GLU A 18 -7.21 5.72 -15.49
CA GLU A 18 -8.38 4.86 -15.32
C GLU A 18 -8.55 4.50 -13.85
N LEU A 19 -9.75 4.72 -13.32
CA LEU A 19 -10.10 4.36 -11.94
C LEU A 19 -10.80 3.01 -11.90
N ARG A 20 -10.29 2.08 -11.10
CA ARG A 20 -10.85 0.76 -10.89
C ARG A 20 -11.05 0.51 -9.40
N LEU A 21 -12.29 0.23 -9.00
CA LEU A 21 -12.63 -0.06 -7.60
C LEU A 21 -12.42 -1.53 -7.28
N GLN A 22 -11.59 -1.83 -6.26
CA GLN A 22 -11.50 -3.16 -5.67
C GLN A 22 -12.74 -3.44 -4.82
N LYS A 23 -13.57 -4.39 -5.26
CA LYS A 23 -14.83 -4.76 -4.58
C LYS A 23 -14.62 -5.77 -3.45
N ASP A 24 -13.58 -6.60 -3.53
CA ASP A 24 -13.25 -7.60 -2.52
C ASP A 24 -11.97 -7.22 -1.78
N ARG A 25 -12.10 -6.86 -0.51
CA ARG A 25 -10.98 -6.44 0.35
C ARG A 25 -9.92 -7.51 0.59
N ARG A 26 -10.21 -8.77 0.29
CA ARG A 26 -9.26 -9.87 0.41
C ARG A 26 -8.27 -9.92 -0.75
N ASN A 27 -8.64 -9.33 -1.87
CA ASN A 27 -7.87 -9.29 -3.10
C ASN A 27 -7.15 -7.95 -3.26
N ILE A 28 -6.00 -7.98 -3.90
CA ILE A 28 -5.21 -6.79 -4.21
C ILE A 28 -5.27 -6.51 -5.71
N PHE A 29 -5.00 -7.51 -6.53
CA PHE A 29 -4.96 -7.43 -7.99
C PHE A 29 -6.17 -8.08 -8.65
N GLU A 30 -6.69 -9.16 -8.08
CA GLU A 30 -7.83 -9.91 -8.60
C GLU A 30 -9.09 -9.05 -8.58
N GLY A 31 -9.76 -8.94 -9.72
CA GLY A 31 -10.91 -8.05 -9.90
C GLY A 31 -10.57 -6.62 -10.31
N VAL A 32 -9.27 -6.24 -10.30
CA VAL A 32 -8.77 -4.93 -10.74
C VAL A 32 -7.93 -5.07 -12.01
N ILE A 33 -7.02 -6.05 -12.06
CA ILE A 33 -6.27 -6.37 -13.28
C ILE A 33 -7.12 -7.28 -14.17
N LEU A 34 -7.39 -6.84 -15.39
CA LEU A 34 -8.12 -7.59 -16.40
C LEU A 34 -7.18 -8.50 -17.21
N PRO A 35 -7.69 -9.54 -17.90
CA PRO A 35 -6.86 -10.48 -18.65
C PRO A 35 -5.95 -9.83 -19.71
N ASP A 36 -6.45 -8.78 -20.35
CA ASP A 36 -5.74 -8.10 -21.45
C ASP A 36 -4.90 -6.89 -21.00
N ASP A 37 -4.91 -6.59 -19.68
CA ASP A 37 -4.09 -5.53 -19.15
C ASP A 37 -2.61 -5.91 -19.16
N PHE A 38 -1.76 -4.91 -19.40
CA PHE A 38 -0.32 -5.01 -19.18
C PHE A 38 0.22 -3.73 -18.55
N PHE A 39 0.96 -3.88 -17.46
CA PHE A 39 1.56 -2.79 -16.72
C PHE A 39 3.08 -2.97 -16.65
N ASP A 40 3.83 -1.91 -16.88
CA ASP A 40 5.28 -1.93 -16.65
C ASP A 40 5.62 -2.03 -15.17
N VAL A 41 4.83 -1.37 -14.32
CA VAL A 41 5.06 -1.34 -12.87
C VAL A 41 3.77 -1.15 -12.10
N THR A 42 3.62 -1.84 -10.98
CA THR A 42 2.63 -1.52 -9.95
C THR A 42 3.29 -0.76 -8.80
N ILE A 43 2.59 0.21 -8.23
CA ILE A 43 3.04 0.96 -7.05
C ILE A 43 2.00 0.77 -5.95
N CYS A 44 2.45 0.32 -4.78
CA CYS A 44 1.57 0.12 -3.63
C CYS A 44 2.09 0.84 -2.40
N ASN A 45 1.20 1.55 -1.73
CA ASN A 45 1.40 2.07 -0.38
C ASN A 45 0.51 1.26 0.57
N PRO A 46 1.06 0.23 1.25
CA PRO A 46 0.25 -0.71 2.02
C PRO A 46 -0.30 -0.09 3.30
N PRO A 47 -1.39 -0.63 3.87
CA PRO A 47 -1.86 -0.24 5.19
C PRO A 47 -0.81 -0.61 6.25
N PHE A 48 -0.40 0.37 7.07
CA PHE A 48 0.73 0.20 8.01
C PHE A 48 0.32 -0.37 9.37
N HIS A 49 -0.93 -0.17 9.77
CA HIS A 49 -1.44 -0.55 11.09
C HIS A 49 -2.12 -1.91 11.06
N SER A 50 -2.03 -2.64 12.17
CA SER A 50 -2.64 -3.96 12.33
C SER A 50 -4.09 -3.91 12.83
N SER A 51 -4.51 -2.75 13.35
CA SER A 51 -5.88 -2.51 13.81
C SER A 51 -6.28 -1.03 13.70
N LYS A 52 -7.59 -0.80 13.78
CA LYS A 52 -8.16 0.55 13.79
C LYS A 52 -7.65 1.37 14.98
N GLU A 53 -7.55 0.76 16.16
CA GLU A 53 -7.07 1.40 17.39
C GLU A 53 -5.61 1.84 17.28
N GLU A 54 -4.78 1.02 16.63
CA GLU A 54 -3.37 1.37 16.36
C GLU A 54 -3.27 2.55 15.40
N ALA A 55 -4.10 2.57 14.34
CA ALA A 55 -4.16 3.66 13.38
C ALA A 55 -4.60 4.98 14.05
N GLU A 56 -5.65 4.94 14.88
CA GLU A 56 -6.14 6.11 15.62
C GLU A 56 -5.07 6.66 16.59
N LYS A 57 -4.39 5.79 17.35
CA LYS A 57 -3.29 6.18 18.24
C LYS A 57 -2.13 6.83 17.46
N GLY A 58 -1.78 6.29 16.31
CA GLY A 58 -0.74 6.84 15.45
C GLY A 58 -1.09 8.25 14.95
N THR A 59 -2.32 8.47 14.54
CA THR A 59 -2.83 9.76 14.07
C THR A 59 -2.87 10.79 15.21
N LEU A 60 -3.36 10.40 16.40
CA LEU A 60 -3.38 11.26 17.58
C LEU A 60 -1.98 11.73 17.99
N ARG A 61 -0.98 10.84 17.97
CA ARG A 61 0.42 11.19 18.27
C ARG A 61 0.96 12.22 17.28
N LYS A 62 0.72 12.02 15.97
CA LYS A 62 1.16 12.95 14.93
C LYS A 62 0.52 14.34 15.10
N LEU A 63 -0.79 14.39 15.35
CA LEU A 63 -1.52 15.65 15.56
C LEU A 63 -1.09 16.38 16.82
N SER A 64 -0.85 15.65 17.92
CA SER A 64 -0.35 16.23 19.18
C SER A 64 1.04 16.82 19.02
N SER A 65 1.91 16.14 18.25
CA SER A 65 3.26 16.62 17.96
C SER A 65 3.27 17.86 17.07
N LEU A 66 2.34 17.96 16.09
CA LEU A 66 2.26 19.12 15.19
C LEU A 66 1.61 20.35 15.83
N LYS A 67 0.64 20.16 16.72
CA LYS A 67 -0.13 21.27 17.33
C LYS A 67 0.34 21.67 18.72
N GLY A 68 1.29 20.97 19.35
CA GLY A 68 1.75 21.23 20.71
C GLY A 68 0.67 21.12 21.79
N LYS A 69 -0.53 20.62 21.47
CA LYS A 69 -1.67 20.48 22.38
C LYS A 69 -2.31 19.09 22.21
N LYS A 70 -2.89 18.53 23.30
CA LYS A 70 -3.68 17.30 23.24
C LYS A 70 -4.91 17.51 22.36
N VAL A 71 -5.01 16.72 21.29
CA VAL A 71 -6.13 16.74 20.33
C VAL A 71 -7.15 15.70 20.73
N SER A 72 -8.45 16.07 20.78
CA SER A 72 -9.54 15.15 21.09
C SER A 72 -9.92 14.27 19.89
N LYS A 73 -10.54 13.10 20.15
CA LYS A 73 -11.00 12.14 19.15
C LYS A 73 -11.89 12.74 18.04
N ALA A 74 -12.60 13.83 18.34
CA ALA A 74 -13.56 14.45 17.42
C ALA A 74 -12.93 15.17 16.21
N GLN A 75 -11.60 15.39 16.18
CA GLN A 75 -10.90 16.08 15.09
C GLN A 75 -10.15 15.14 14.11
N LEU A 76 -10.44 13.84 14.17
CA LEU A 76 -9.73 12.80 13.43
C LEU A 76 -10.22 12.58 11.97
N ASN A 77 -11.13 13.43 11.48
CA ASN A 77 -11.63 13.34 10.08
C ASN A 77 -10.63 13.95 9.08
N PHE A 78 -9.40 13.43 9.04
CA PHE A 78 -8.52 13.66 7.92
C PHE A 78 -8.62 12.48 6.95
N GLY A 79 -9.51 12.62 5.96
CA GLY A 79 -9.43 12.23 4.56
C GLY A 79 -8.93 10.83 4.16
N GLY A 80 -8.85 9.85 5.05
CA GLY A 80 -8.52 8.47 4.69
C GLY A 80 -9.63 7.53 5.16
N ASN A 81 -10.19 6.73 4.27
CA ASN A 81 -11.08 5.65 4.66
C ASN A 81 -10.36 4.70 5.62
N ALA A 82 -11.05 4.23 6.65
CA ALA A 82 -10.51 3.32 7.67
C ALA A 82 -9.77 2.09 7.06
N ASN A 83 -10.14 1.71 5.84
CA ASN A 83 -9.59 0.56 5.12
C ASN A 83 -8.20 0.80 4.51
N GLU A 84 -7.77 2.04 4.32
CA GLU A 84 -6.46 2.40 3.77
C GLU A 84 -5.38 2.47 4.84
N LEU A 85 -5.78 2.64 6.10
CA LEU A 85 -4.86 2.86 7.20
C LEU A 85 -4.47 1.58 7.93
N TRP A 86 -5.35 0.56 7.93
CA TRP A 86 -5.11 -0.67 8.65
C TRP A 86 -5.70 -1.90 7.93
N CYS A 87 -5.06 -3.05 8.15
CA CYS A 87 -5.60 -4.36 7.79
C CYS A 87 -5.23 -5.37 8.87
N GLU A 88 -5.98 -6.46 8.94
CA GLU A 88 -5.66 -7.55 9.87
C GLU A 88 -4.25 -8.09 9.61
N GLY A 89 -3.41 -8.12 10.65
CA GLY A 89 -1.99 -8.49 10.55
C GLY A 89 -1.07 -7.42 9.99
N GLY A 90 -1.59 -6.23 9.64
CA GLY A 90 -0.83 -5.05 9.22
C GLY A 90 0.01 -5.22 7.97
N GLU A 91 0.99 -4.34 7.81
CA GLU A 91 1.88 -4.27 6.65
C GLU A 91 2.45 -5.63 6.22
N LEU A 92 2.93 -6.43 7.18
CA LEU A 92 3.55 -7.71 6.85
C LEU A 92 2.56 -8.68 6.20
N ARG A 93 1.37 -8.85 6.79
CA ARG A 93 0.34 -9.75 6.25
C ARG A 93 -0.12 -9.32 4.88
N PHE A 94 -0.35 -8.02 4.71
CA PHE A 94 -0.72 -7.45 3.43
C PHE A 94 0.32 -7.76 2.35
N LEU A 95 1.59 -7.50 2.62
CA LEU A 95 2.68 -7.73 1.66
C LEU A 95 2.90 -9.22 1.34
N LEU A 96 2.76 -10.11 2.31
CA LEU A 96 2.82 -11.56 2.07
C LEU A 96 1.69 -12.01 1.13
N ASN A 97 0.49 -11.47 1.29
CA ASN A 97 -0.65 -11.73 0.41
C ASN A 97 -0.39 -11.16 -0.99
N MET A 98 0.09 -9.91 -1.07
CA MET A 98 0.44 -9.24 -2.34
C MET A 98 1.46 -10.04 -3.16
N ILE A 99 2.53 -10.54 -2.52
CA ILE A 99 3.52 -11.38 -3.17
C ILE A 99 2.90 -12.69 -3.68
N THR A 100 2.03 -13.30 -2.87
CA THR A 100 1.36 -14.56 -3.27
C THR A 100 0.45 -14.33 -4.47
N GLU A 101 -0.36 -13.28 -4.43
CA GLU A 101 -1.34 -12.97 -5.47
C GLU A 101 -0.67 -12.50 -6.77
N SER A 102 0.42 -11.73 -6.67
CA SER A 102 1.15 -11.22 -7.85
C SER A 102 1.60 -12.33 -8.80
N ARG A 103 1.82 -13.57 -8.31
CA ARG A 103 2.16 -14.71 -9.16
C ARG A 103 1.09 -15.02 -10.21
N LYS A 104 -0.19 -14.80 -9.89
CA LYS A 104 -1.30 -14.99 -10.84
C LYS A 104 -1.19 -14.01 -12.01
N PHE A 105 -0.68 -12.81 -11.74
CA PHE A 105 -0.59 -11.68 -12.67
C PHE A 105 0.81 -11.46 -13.26
N ARG A 106 1.68 -12.46 -13.20
CA ARG A 106 3.08 -12.37 -13.69
C ARG A 106 3.22 -12.06 -15.17
N LYS A 107 2.16 -12.33 -15.96
CA LYS A 107 2.11 -11.99 -17.40
C LYS A 107 1.53 -10.61 -17.65
N ASN A 108 0.82 -10.06 -16.68
CA ASN A 108 0.14 -8.77 -16.76
C ASN A 108 0.96 -7.61 -16.21
N CYS A 109 2.04 -7.90 -15.47
CA CYS A 109 2.86 -6.87 -14.88
C CYS A 109 4.34 -7.25 -14.90
N LYS A 110 5.17 -6.34 -15.35
CA LYS A 110 6.63 -6.52 -15.47
C LYS A 110 7.34 -6.40 -14.13
N TRP A 111 6.96 -5.41 -13.33
CA TRP A 111 7.49 -5.19 -11.99
C TRP A 111 6.37 -4.91 -11.00
N PHE A 112 6.33 -5.68 -9.94
CA PHE A 112 5.49 -5.39 -8.78
C PHE A 112 6.31 -4.62 -7.76
N THR A 113 5.74 -3.55 -7.18
CA THR A 113 6.44 -2.79 -6.16
C THR A 113 5.54 -2.42 -5.00
N SER A 114 6.12 -2.32 -3.81
CA SER A 114 5.44 -1.81 -2.64
C SER A 114 6.39 -1.09 -1.69
N LEU A 115 5.86 -0.09 -0.99
CA LEU A 115 6.56 0.50 0.15
C LEU A 115 6.65 -0.52 1.31
N VAL A 116 7.78 -0.48 2.03
CA VAL A 116 8.00 -1.24 3.26
C VAL A 116 8.50 -0.26 4.32
N SER A 117 7.67 -0.03 5.34
CA SER A 117 8.00 0.89 6.43
C SER A 117 8.87 0.24 7.51
N LYS A 118 8.61 -1.04 7.82
CA LYS A 118 9.26 -1.76 8.91
C LYS A 118 10.37 -2.68 8.38
N GLU A 119 11.64 -2.32 8.62
CA GLU A 119 12.81 -3.11 8.21
C GLU A 119 12.77 -4.56 8.66
N LYS A 120 12.32 -4.79 9.88
CA LYS A 120 12.15 -6.14 10.47
C LYS A 120 11.25 -7.08 9.67
N ASN A 121 10.46 -6.56 8.72
CA ASN A 121 9.60 -7.36 7.86
C ASN A 121 10.35 -7.94 6.65
N LEU A 122 11.52 -7.37 6.28
CA LEU A 122 12.23 -7.71 5.04
C LEU A 122 12.62 -9.19 4.97
N ASP A 123 13.16 -9.77 6.03
CA ASP A 123 13.60 -11.17 6.01
C ASP A 123 12.45 -12.13 5.68
N LYS A 124 11.27 -11.88 6.26
CA LYS A 124 10.07 -12.68 6.00
C LYS A 124 9.56 -12.47 4.57
N LEU A 125 9.65 -11.24 4.06
CA LEU A 125 9.27 -10.92 2.69
C LEU A 125 10.24 -11.56 1.68
N TYR A 126 11.55 -11.53 1.93
CA TYR A 126 12.53 -12.21 1.08
C TYR A 126 12.33 -13.72 1.04
N ALA A 127 12.06 -14.33 2.19
CA ALA A 127 11.74 -15.76 2.25
C ALA A 127 10.48 -16.07 1.43
N LYS A 128 9.47 -15.21 1.52
CA LYS A 128 8.22 -15.36 0.74
C LYS A 128 8.46 -15.21 -0.75
N LEU A 129 9.22 -14.21 -1.20
CA LEU A 129 9.58 -14.01 -2.61
C LEU A 129 10.27 -15.25 -3.19
N LYS A 130 11.27 -15.78 -2.48
CA LYS A 130 11.96 -17.01 -2.87
C LYS A 130 11.01 -18.21 -2.99
N SER A 131 10.15 -18.42 -1.99
CA SER A 131 9.20 -19.55 -2.00
C SER A 131 8.09 -19.40 -3.06
N THR A 132 7.81 -18.18 -3.52
CA THR A 132 6.81 -17.92 -4.57
C THR A 132 7.39 -18.10 -5.97
N GLY A 133 8.73 -18.26 -6.10
CA GLY A 133 9.40 -18.47 -7.39
C GLY A 133 9.60 -17.17 -8.19
N VAL A 134 9.88 -16.08 -7.48
CA VAL A 134 10.24 -14.78 -8.07
C VAL A 134 11.61 -14.89 -8.74
N ALA A 135 11.75 -14.42 -9.98
CA ALA A 135 12.99 -14.46 -10.73
C ALA A 135 14.00 -13.41 -10.22
N GLU A 136 13.51 -12.24 -9.88
CA GLU A 136 14.36 -11.13 -9.39
C GLU A 136 13.60 -10.29 -8.35
N TYR A 137 14.30 -9.84 -7.31
CA TYR A 137 13.79 -8.83 -6.41
C TYR A 137 14.89 -7.84 -5.99
N ARG A 138 14.49 -6.60 -5.70
CA ARG A 138 15.37 -5.51 -5.29
C ARG A 138 14.75 -4.76 -4.12
N THR A 139 15.58 -4.27 -3.22
CA THR A 139 15.17 -3.33 -2.17
C THR A 139 15.86 -2.00 -2.41
N ILE A 140 15.08 -0.97 -2.64
CA ILE A 140 15.54 0.39 -2.91
C ILE A 140 15.32 1.21 -1.65
N GLN A 141 16.40 1.70 -1.06
CA GLN A 141 16.32 2.57 0.10
C GLN A 141 15.79 3.94 -0.30
N MET A 142 14.85 4.46 0.49
CA MET A 142 14.31 5.80 0.33
C MET A 142 14.51 6.57 1.63
N GLN A 143 15.08 7.75 1.54
CA GLN A 143 15.26 8.63 2.69
C GLN A 143 14.57 9.97 2.40
N GLN A 144 13.71 10.39 3.31
CA GLN A 144 13.09 11.70 3.29
C GLN A 144 13.19 12.32 4.69
N GLY A 145 14.13 13.24 4.85
CA GLY A 145 14.49 13.79 6.16
C GLY A 145 14.97 12.69 7.11
N THR A 146 14.37 12.58 8.28
CA THR A 146 14.68 11.54 9.29
C THR A 146 13.94 10.22 9.10
N LYS A 147 13.08 10.11 8.07
CA LYS A 147 12.31 8.90 7.80
C LYS A 147 13.03 8.02 6.79
N ASN A 148 13.30 6.79 7.19
CA ASN A 148 13.80 5.74 6.31
C ASN A 148 12.62 4.86 5.91
N SER A 149 12.39 4.75 4.62
CA SER A 149 11.44 3.81 3.99
C SER A 149 12.14 3.06 2.87
N ARG A 150 11.50 2.06 2.32
CA ARG A 150 12.06 1.21 1.27
C ARG A 150 11.00 0.88 0.26
N ILE A 151 11.40 0.73 -0.99
CA ILE A 151 10.58 0.08 -2.01
C ILE A 151 11.12 -1.33 -2.17
N LEU A 152 10.25 -2.32 -1.99
CA LEU A 152 10.49 -3.69 -2.38
C LEU A 152 9.89 -3.89 -3.78
N ALA A 153 10.75 -4.26 -4.74
CA ALA A 153 10.37 -4.52 -6.13
C ALA A 153 10.67 -5.98 -6.46
N TRP A 154 9.77 -6.64 -7.22
CA TRP A 154 10.00 -8.03 -7.67
C TRP A 154 9.36 -8.31 -9.02
N ARG A 155 9.85 -9.33 -9.73
CA ARG A 155 9.31 -9.84 -10.99
C ARG A 155 9.46 -11.35 -11.11
N PHE A 156 8.62 -11.93 -11.91
CA PHE A 156 8.64 -13.36 -12.23
C PHE A 156 9.34 -13.64 -13.56
#